data_cf221ab24e3c27fa98c808f0b35d172e
#
_entry.id   cf221ab24e3c27fa98c808f0b35d172e
#
_cell.length_a   1.000
_cell.length_b   1.000
_cell.length_c   1.000
_cell.angle_alpha   90.00
_cell.angle_beta   90.00
_cell.angle_gamma   90.00
#
_symmetry.space_group_name_H-M   'P 1'
#
loop_
_entity.id
_entity.type
_entity.pdbx_description
1 polymer ?
#
loop_
_entity_poly.entity_id
_entity_poly.type
_entity_poly.pdbx_seq_one_letter_code
_entity_poly.pdbx_strand_id
1 'polypeptide(L)'
;FDASTLVFKVAGKLFALCDVDDFTGINLKCDPDHALELRERYDAVAPGWHMNKAHWNTVAVDSDASRADLLKWVDDSYALVVASLTRKARAEHGL
;
A
#
# COMPACT_ATOMS: atom_id res chain seq x y z
N PHE A 1 -2.60 -13.04 8.87
CA PHE A 1 -2.23 -11.89 9.73
C PHE A 1 -2.83 -12.07 11.12
N ASP A 2 -2.28 -11.42 12.11
CA ASP A 2 -2.76 -11.52 13.48
C ASP A 2 -3.99 -10.62 13.74
N ALA A 3 -4.54 -10.69 14.96
CA ALA A 3 -5.76 -9.97 15.33
C ALA A 3 -5.59 -8.45 15.39
N SER A 4 -4.35 -7.94 15.46
CA SER A 4 -4.07 -6.51 15.49
C SER A 4 -3.85 -5.91 14.10
N THR A 5 -3.84 -6.72 13.05
CA THR A 5 -3.62 -6.25 11.69
C THR A 5 -4.94 -5.81 11.05
N LEU A 6 -5.00 -4.55 10.63
CA LEU A 6 -6.12 -4.01 9.86
C LEU A 6 -5.77 -4.05 8.37
N VAL A 7 -6.62 -4.69 7.59
CA VAL A 7 -6.43 -4.83 6.14
C VAL A 7 -7.51 -4.08 5.38
N PHE A 8 -7.13 -3.46 4.26
CA PHE A 8 -8.04 -2.76 3.37
C PHE A 8 -8.04 -3.48 2.02
N LYS A 9 -9.22 -3.83 1.55
CA LYS A 9 -9.39 -4.59 0.31
C LYS A 9 -10.33 -3.89 -0.65
N VAL A 10 -10.10 -4.09 -1.94
CA VAL A 10 -11.04 -3.73 -3.01
C VAL A 10 -11.30 -4.97 -3.85
N ALA A 11 -12.58 -5.31 -4.02
CA ALA A 11 -13.00 -6.53 -4.74
C ALA A 11 -12.29 -7.79 -4.22
N GLY A 12 -12.10 -7.89 -2.90
CA GLY A 12 -11.45 -9.01 -2.25
C GLY A 12 -9.92 -9.01 -2.31
N LYS A 13 -9.30 -8.03 -2.94
CA LYS A 13 -7.83 -7.92 -3.05
C LYS A 13 -7.28 -6.83 -2.14
N LEU A 14 -6.20 -7.16 -1.46
CA LEU A 14 -5.51 -6.30 -0.51
C LEU A 14 -4.82 -5.13 -1.22
N PHE A 15 -5.01 -3.90 -0.73
CA PHE A 15 -4.26 -2.74 -1.21
C PHE A 15 -3.58 -1.93 -0.10
N ALA A 16 -3.93 -2.15 1.16
CA ALA A 16 -3.27 -1.50 2.30
C ALA A 16 -3.42 -2.36 3.54
N LEU A 17 -2.43 -2.32 4.42
CA LEU A 17 -2.54 -2.93 5.74
C LEU A 17 -1.68 -2.19 6.75
N CYS A 18 -2.10 -2.19 8.01
CA CYS A 18 -1.37 -1.59 9.12
C CYS A 18 -1.67 -2.32 10.41
N ASP A 19 -0.84 -2.08 11.45
CA ASP A 19 -1.08 -2.57 12.79
C ASP A 19 -1.92 -1.54 13.54
N VAL A 20 -3.06 -1.94 14.13
CA VAL A 20 -3.95 -1.03 14.85
C VAL A 20 -3.48 -0.71 16.26
N ASP A 21 -2.67 -1.58 16.86
CA ASP A 21 -2.15 -1.37 18.21
C ASP A 21 -0.89 -0.50 18.20
N ASP A 22 -0.08 -0.62 17.15
CA ASP A 22 1.16 0.11 16.98
C ASP A 22 1.20 0.73 15.58
N PHE A 23 0.39 1.75 15.38
CA PHE A 23 0.26 2.39 14.08
C PHE A 23 1.43 3.34 13.82
N THR A 24 2.56 2.79 13.39
CA THR A 24 3.76 3.53 13.02
C THR A 24 3.97 3.61 11.52
N GLY A 25 3.31 2.75 10.75
CA GLY A 25 3.45 2.71 9.30
C GLY A 25 2.29 1.99 8.64
N ILE A 26 2.25 2.11 7.33
CA ILE A 26 1.25 1.46 6.48
C ILE A 26 1.96 0.76 5.32
N ASN A 27 1.54 -0.46 5.02
CA ASN A 27 2.01 -1.20 3.86
C ASN A 27 1.14 -0.86 2.66
N LEU A 28 1.78 -0.44 1.58
CA LEU A 28 1.12 -0.03 0.33
C LEU A 28 1.76 -0.72 -0.86
N LYS A 29 0.93 -1.12 -1.81
CA LYS A 29 1.40 -1.71 -3.06
C LYS A 29 1.95 -0.62 -3.98
N CYS A 30 3.02 -0.94 -4.70
CA CYS A 30 3.71 -0.01 -5.58
C CYS A 30 4.29 -0.74 -6.78
N ASP A 31 4.37 -0.06 -7.91
CA ASP A 31 5.14 -0.53 -9.05
C ASP A 31 6.60 -0.76 -8.62
N PRO A 32 7.26 -1.88 -9.01
CA PRO A 32 8.59 -2.20 -8.50
C PRO A 32 9.65 -1.12 -8.72
N ASP A 33 9.70 -0.49 -9.87
CA ASP A 33 10.67 0.57 -10.14
C ASP A 33 10.39 1.82 -9.30
N HIS A 34 9.13 2.19 -9.18
CA HIS A 34 8.70 3.31 -8.35
C HIS A 34 8.93 3.03 -6.87
N ALA A 35 8.76 1.77 -6.44
CA ALA A 35 9.04 1.37 -5.07
C ALA A 35 10.50 1.63 -4.70
N LEU A 36 11.43 1.28 -5.58
CA LEU A 36 12.86 1.54 -5.38
C LEU A 36 13.18 3.03 -5.33
N GLU A 37 12.61 3.83 -6.22
CA GLU A 37 12.75 5.28 -6.22
C GLU A 37 12.32 5.89 -4.90
N LEU A 38 11.15 5.50 -4.39
CA LEU A 38 10.62 6.02 -3.14
C LEU A 38 11.51 5.66 -1.95
N ARG A 39 12.05 4.44 -1.93
CA ARG A 39 12.97 3.99 -0.86
C ARG A 39 14.27 4.80 -0.85
N GLU A 40 14.77 5.19 -2.01
CA GLU A 40 15.97 6.03 -2.12
C GLU A 40 15.70 7.47 -1.74
N ARG A 41 14.51 7.97 -2.07
CA ARG A 41 14.16 9.38 -1.92
C ARG A 41 13.65 9.75 -0.53
N TYR A 42 12.95 8.83 0.15
CA TYR A 42 12.31 9.11 1.44
C TYR A 42 12.80 8.13 2.51
N ASP A 43 13.22 8.67 3.65
CA ASP A 43 13.53 7.87 4.84
C ASP A 43 12.28 7.14 5.37
N ALA A 44 11.09 7.72 5.15
CA ALA A 44 9.81 7.14 5.53
C ALA A 44 9.54 5.80 4.83
N VAL A 45 10.14 5.55 3.66
CA VAL A 45 9.79 4.42 2.82
C VAL A 45 10.84 3.32 2.92
N ALA A 46 10.39 2.12 3.28
CA ALA A 46 11.19 0.92 3.41
C ALA A 46 10.57 -0.24 2.63
N PRO A 47 11.32 -1.33 2.36
CA PRO A 47 10.74 -2.53 1.78
C PRO A 47 9.58 -3.04 2.62
N GLY A 48 8.53 -3.57 1.97
CA GLY A 48 7.32 -4.03 2.65
C GLY A 48 7.59 -5.12 3.68
N TRP A 49 7.30 -4.82 4.95
CA TRP A 49 7.51 -5.75 6.06
C TRP A 49 6.47 -6.87 5.98
N HIS A 50 6.94 -8.11 6.00
CA HIS A 50 6.13 -9.33 5.83
C HIS A 50 5.38 -9.41 4.49
N MET A 51 5.78 -8.62 3.51
CA MET A 51 5.16 -8.57 2.19
C MET A 51 6.21 -8.85 1.10
N ASN A 52 5.74 -9.07 -0.13
CA ASN A 52 6.62 -9.13 -1.29
C ASN A 52 7.31 -7.78 -1.48
N LYS A 53 8.62 -7.74 -1.32
CA LYS A 53 9.38 -6.49 -1.28
C LYS A 53 9.58 -5.82 -2.65
N ALA A 54 9.30 -6.54 -3.74
CA ALA A 54 9.31 -5.94 -5.08
C ALA A 54 8.06 -5.07 -5.32
N HIS A 55 6.92 -5.47 -4.74
CA HIS A 55 5.63 -4.85 -5.00
C HIS A 55 5.05 -4.07 -3.81
N TRP A 56 5.70 -4.10 -2.65
CA TRP A 56 5.17 -3.48 -1.43
C TRP A 56 6.22 -2.64 -0.73
N ASN A 57 5.80 -1.48 -0.27
CA ASN A 57 6.58 -0.62 0.61
C ASN A 57 5.86 -0.48 1.95
N THR A 58 6.65 -0.35 3.02
CA THR A 58 6.15 0.11 4.31
C THR A 58 6.49 1.58 4.45
N VAL A 59 5.49 2.42 4.67
CA VAL A 59 5.66 3.86 4.78
C VAL A 59 5.38 4.30 6.21
N ALA A 60 6.39 4.89 6.85
CA ALA A 60 6.23 5.46 8.19
C ALA A 60 5.33 6.69 8.12
N VAL A 61 4.37 6.79 9.05
CA VAL A 61 3.38 7.87 9.04
C VAL A 61 3.88 9.15 9.71
N ASP A 62 4.98 9.09 10.44
CA ASP A 62 5.54 10.22 11.16
C ASP A 62 7.03 10.37 10.81
N SER A 63 7.31 10.74 9.58
CA SER A 63 8.65 10.85 9.04
C SER A 63 8.69 11.97 7.99
N ASP A 64 9.54 11.84 6.96
CA ASP A 64 9.77 12.87 5.95
C ASP A 64 8.76 12.89 4.80
N ALA A 65 7.80 11.96 4.78
CA ALA A 65 6.70 12.00 3.82
C ALA A 65 5.56 12.88 4.35
N SER A 66 5.05 13.77 3.53
CA SER A 66 3.92 14.61 3.89
C SER A 66 2.61 13.82 3.91
N ARG A 67 1.58 14.37 4.53
CA ARG A 67 0.23 13.79 4.48
C ARG A 67 -0.25 13.65 3.03
N ALA A 68 0.02 14.65 2.19
CA ALA A 68 -0.34 14.62 0.77
C ALA A 68 0.35 13.48 0.04
N ASP A 69 1.64 13.25 0.33
CA ASP A 69 2.39 12.12 -0.22
C ASP A 69 1.76 10.79 0.19
N LEU A 70 1.45 10.62 1.47
CA LEU A 70 0.82 9.41 1.99
C LEU A 70 -0.51 9.13 1.31
N LEU A 71 -1.36 10.14 1.18
CA LEU A 71 -2.67 10.00 0.53
C LEU A 71 -2.52 9.64 -0.95
N LYS A 72 -1.56 10.26 -1.64
CA LYS A 72 -1.26 9.93 -3.03
C LYS A 72 -0.85 8.47 -3.18
N TRP A 73 0.03 7.97 -2.30
CA TRP A 73 0.51 6.59 -2.37
C TRP A 73 -0.57 5.58 -2.01
N VAL A 74 -1.50 5.93 -1.12
CA VAL A 74 -2.69 5.10 -0.86
C VAL A 74 -3.55 5.01 -2.12
N ASP A 75 -3.81 6.14 -2.79
CA ASP A 75 -4.57 6.18 -4.04
C ASP A 75 -3.87 5.40 -5.15
N ASP A 76 -2.55 5.52 -5.27
CA ASP A 76 -1.75 4.78 -6.25
C ASP A 76 -1.85 3.26 -6.00
N SER A 77 -1.77 2.83 -4.75
CA SER A 77 -1.91 1.42 -4.38
C SER A 77 -3.29 0.88 -4.75
N TYR A 78 -4.33 1.63 -4.42
CA TYR A 78 -5.71 1.28 -4.79
C TYR A 78 -5.85 1.14 -6.32
N ALA A 79 -5.34 2.12 -7.07
CA ALA A 79 -5.40 2.12 -8.53
C ALA A 79 -4.68 0.92 -9.15
N LEU A 80 -3.52 0.55 -8.61
CA LEU A 80 -2.77 -0.63 -9.07
C LEU A 80 -3.58 -1.91 -8.88
N VAL A 81 -4.22 -2.07 -7.74
CA VAL A 81 -5.02 -3.26 -7.45
C VAL A 81 -6.25 -3.30 -8.34
N VAL A 82 -6.95 -2.18 -8.53
CA VAL A 82 -8.10 -2.11 -9.44
C VAL A 82 -7.67 -2.46 -10.87
N ALA A 83 -6.54 -1.94 -11.34
CA ALA A 83 -6.01 -2.24 -12.67
C ALA A 83 -5.67 -3.73 -12.84
N SER A 84 -5.36 -4.43 -11.76
CA SER A 84 -5.07 -5.88 -11.79
C SER A 84 -6.30 -6.76 -11.85
N LEU A 85 -7.49 -6.21 -11.62
CA LEU A 85 -8.74 -6.95 -11.63
C LEU A 85 -9.15 -7.33 -13.05
N THR A 86 -9.84 -8.46 -13.18
CA THR A 86 -10.45 -8.84 -14.46
C THR A 86 -11.56 -7.86 -14.83
N ARG A 87 -11.90 -7.79 -16.10
CA ARG A 87 -13.04 -6.97 -16.57
C ARG A 87 -14.33 -7.37 -15.85
N LYS A 88 -14.55 -8.67 -15.67
CA LYS A 88 -15.71 -9.21 -14.98
C LYS A 88 -15.78 -8.76 -13.53
N ALA A 89 -14.67 -8.89 -12.80
CA ALA A 89 -14.59 -8.48 -11.40
C ALA A 89 -14.84 -6.98 -11.23
N ARG A 90 -14.27 -6.15 -12.12
CA ARG A 90 -14.49 -4.70 -12.11
C ARG A 90 -15.96 -4.36 -12.33
N ALA A 91 -16.61 -5.01 -13.29
CA ALA A 91 -18.03 -4.80 -13.57
C ALA A 91 -18.92 -5.22 -12.39
N GLU A 92 -18.61 -6.34 -11.74
CA GLU A 92 -19.37 -6.84 -10.59
C GLU A 92 -19.31 -5.89 -9.39
N HIS A 93 -18.22 -5.13 -9.25
CA HIS A 93 -17.99 -4.21 -8.12
C HIS A 93 -18.19 -2.72 -8.51
N GLY A 94 -18.65 -2.44 -9.71
CA GLY A 94 -18.90 -1.07 -10.17
C GLY A 94 -17.64 -0.23 -10.36
N LEU A 95 -16.55 -0.87 -10.71
CA LEU A 95 -15.25 -0.22 -10.86
C LEU A 95 -14.86 0.06 -12.32
#